data_5cb779bbe0c4591c3b007f15bca2c103
#
_entry.id   5cb779bbe0c4591c3b007f15bca2c103
#
_cell.length_a   1.000
_cell.length_b   1.000
_cell.length_c   1.000
_cell.angle_alpha   90.00
_cell.angle_beta   90.00
_cell.angle_gamma   90.00
#
_symmetry.space_group_name_H-M   'P 1'
#
loop_
_entity.id
_entity.type
_entity.pdbx_description
1 polymer ?
#
loop_
_entity_poly.entity_id
_entity_poly.type
_entity_poly.pdbx_seq_one_letter_code
_entity_poly.pdbx_strand_id
1 'polypeptide(L)'
;MDINEIIRQVTEEICSKYGKSPAAAPAGNNAADMAKYIDHTFLKPEASVNDIRKICDEAKKFHTASVCVNPSYIQYVAQQLEGSGVTPCCVIAFPFGTCTPETKAFEAADDA
;
A
#
# COMPACT_ATOMS: atom_id res chain seq x y z
N MET A 1 -10.97 -12.90 -28.41
CA MET A 1 -9.66 -12.23 -28.34
C MET A 1 -9.03 -12.53 -26.99
N ASP A 2 -7.83 -13.04 -26.98
CA ASP A 2 -7.08 -13.36 -25.76
C ASP A 2 -6.72 -12.07 -25.01
N ILE A 3 -6.81 -12.10 -23.68
CA ILE A 3 -6.50 -10.95 -22.81
C ILE A 3 -5.04 -10.47 -23.00
N ASN A 4 -4.12 -11.39 -23.24
CA ASN A 4 -2.73 -11.07 -23.53
C ASN A 4 -2.56 -10.31 -24.84
N GLU A 5 -3.36 -10.63 -25.84
CA GLU A 5 -3.38 -9.93 -27.14
C GLU A 5 -3.91 -8.49 -26.96
N ILE A 6 -4.94 -8.30 -26.15
CA ILE A 6 -5.49 -6.98 -25.82
C ILE A 6 -4.43 -6.13 -25.09
N ILE A 7 -3.77 -6.69 -24.08
CA ILE A 7 -2.71 -6.00 -23.35
C ILE A 7 -1.58 -5.59 -24.29
N ARG A 8 -1.15 -6.47 -25.20
CA ARG A 8 -0.12 -6.17 -26.16
C ARG A 8 -0.51 -5.01 -27.10
N GLN A 9 -1.72 -5.06 -27.67
CA GLN A 9 -2.21 -4.04 -28.57
C GLN A 9 -2.33 -2.68 -27.90
N VAL A 10 -2.90 -2.62 -26.69
CA VAL A 10 -3.02 -1.38 -25.92
C VAL A 10 -1.65 -0.82 -25.55
N THR A 11 -0.71 -1.68 -25.16
CA THR A 11 0.67 -1.27 -24.84
C THR A 11 1.37 -0.68 -26.07
N GLU A 12 1.27 -1.34 -27.23
CA GLU A 12 1.86 -0.85 -28.49
C GLU A 12 1.24 0.49 -28.90
N GLU A 13 -0.06 0.64 -28.77
CA GLU A 13 -0.75 1.89 -29.09
C GLU A 13 -0.33 3.05 -28.18
N ILE A 14 -0.22 2.81 -26.88
CA ILE A 14 0.25 3.80 -25.93
C ILE A 14 1.70 4.18 -26.20
N CYS A 15 2.57 3.20 -26.45
CA CYS A 15 3.97 3.44 -26.76
C CYS A 15 4.14 4.26 -28.05
N SER A 16 3.30 4.02 -29.06
CA SER A 16 3.36 4.77 -30.32
C SER A 16 2.89 6.23 -30.16
N LYS A 17 1.90 6.48 -29.27
CA LYS A 17 1.36 7.83 -29.04
C LYS A 17 2.21 8.69 -28.12
N TYR A 18 2.82 8.11 -27.11
CA TYR A 18 3.49 8.87 -26.03
C TYR A 18 5.00 8.70 -25.99
N GLY A 19 5.57 7.98 -26.97
CA GLY A 19 7.00 7.71 -27.01
C GLY A 19 7.43 6.74 -25.91
N LYS A 20 8.56 6.09 -26.06
CA LYS A 20 9.18 5.08 -25.21
C LYS A 20 8.27 4.34 -24.22
N SER A 21 8.14 3.05 -24.43
CA SER A 21 7.84 2.12 -23.36
C SER A 21 8.60 2.54 -22.09
N PRO A 22 7.93 2.58 -20.93
CA PRO A 22 8.68 2.71 -19.69
C PRO A 22 9.81 1.70 -19.75
N ALA A 23 11.02 2.16 -19.48
CA ALA A 23 12.22 1.33 -19.56
C ALA A 23 11.89 -0.05 -19.00
N ALA A 24 12.21 -1.08 -19.76
CA ALA A 24 11.99 -2.45 -19.31
C ALA A 24 12.45 -2.53 -17.87
N ALA A 25 11.54 -2.92 -16.99
CA ALA A 25 11.88 -3.08 -15.59
C ALA A 25 13.13 -3.94 -15.52
N PRO A 26 14.12 -3.55 -14.70
CA PRO A 26 15.40 -4.25 -14.69
C PRO A 26 15.16 -5.75 -14.52
N ALA A 27 15.83 -6.54 -15.33
CA ALA A 27 15.77 -7.99 -15.27
C ALA A 27 16.11 -8.42 -13.83
N GLY A 28 15.17 -9.05 -13.14
CA GLY A 28 15.30 -9.40 -11.72
C GLY A 28 14.03 -9.20 -10.90
N ASN A 29 12.91 -8.88 -11.54
CA ASN A 29 11.62 -8.72 -10.89
C ASN A 29 11.08 -10.06 -10.38
N ASN A 30 11.57 -10.50 -9.22
CA ASN A 30 10.86 -11.52 -8.47
C ASN A 30 9.83 -10.85 -7.55
N ALA A 31 8.87 -11.62 -7.07
CA ALA A 31 7.80 -11.12 -6.18
C ALA A 31 8.36 -10.48 -4.90
N ALA A 32 9.51 -10.94 -4.41
CA ALA A 32 10.16 -10.40 -3.23
C ALA A 32 10.68 -8.96 -3.44
N ASP A 33 11.17 -8.64 -4.64
CA ASP A 33 11.61 -7.28 -4.96
C ASP A 33 10.44 -6.32 -5.08
N MET A 34 9.28 -6.79 -5.55
CA MET A 34 8.08 -5.98 -5.65
C MET A 34 7.45 -5.71 -4.29
N ALA A 35 7.52 -6.65 -3.35
CA ALA A 35 6.90 -6.53 -2.04
C ALA A 35 7.36 -5.28 -1.27
N LYS A 36 8.62 -4.89 -1.37
CA LYS A 36 9.17 -3.69 -0.71
C LYS A 36 8.60 -2.36 -1.20
N TYR A 37 7.80 -2.37 -2.28
CA TYR A 37 7.08 -1.20 -2.78
C TYR A 37 5.60 -1.22 -2.45
N ILE A 38 5.11 -2.22 -1.72
CA ILE A 38 3.70 -2.41 -1.41
C ILE A 38 3.39 -1.88 -0.02
N ASP A 39 2.39 -1.01 0.07
CA ASP A 39 1.72 -0.68 1.32
C ASP A 39 0.58 -1.68 1.52
N HIS A 40 0.80 -2.68 2.35
CA HIS A 40 -0.20 -3.71 2.62
C HIS A 40 -1.34 -3.12 3.44
N THR A 41 -2.52 -2.98 2.84
CA THR A 41 -3.56 -2.05 3.30
C THR A 41 -4.84 -2.77 3.67
N PHE A 42 -5.42 -2.41 4.82
CA PHE A 42 -6.75 -2.85 5.26
C PHE A 42 -7.51 -1.68 5.89
N LEU A 43 -8.52 -1.17 5.19
CA LEU A 43 -9.24 0.07 5.57
C LEU A 43 -10.74 -0.14 5.81
N LYS A 44 -11.20 -1.38 5.89
CA LYS A 44 -12.60 -1.67 6.17
C LYS A 44 -12.95 -1.18 7.57
N PRO A 45 -14.02 -0.37 7.74
CA PRO A 45 -14.41 0.16 9.05
C PRO A 45 -14.82 -0.93 10.04
N GLU A 46 -15.27 -2.07 9.55
CA GLU A 46 -15.64 -3.24 10.34
C GLU A 46 -14.47 -4.18 10.69
N ALA A 47 -13.23 -3.75 10.42
CA ALA A 47 -12.05 -4.56 10.68
C ALA A 47 -11.97 -5.00 12.14
N SER A 48 -11.70 -6.27 12.37
CA SER A 48 -11.42 -6.83 13.69
C SER A 48 -9.92 -6.82 13.99
N VAL A 49 -9.55 -6.98 15.26
CA VAL A 49 -8.15 -7.15 15.67
C VAL A 49 -7.51 -8.36 14.97
N ASN A 50 -8.27 -9.42 14.74
CA ASN A 50 -7.76 -10.60 14.04
C ASN A 50 -7.45 -10.30 12.56
N ASP A 51 -8.26 -9.47 11.89
CA ASP A 51 -7.98 -9.02 10.53
C ASP A 51 -6.68 -8.22 10.47
N ILE A 52 -6.49 -7.32 11.42
CA ILE A 52 -5.28 -6.49 11.49
C ILE A 52 -4.04 -7.33 11.83
N ARG A 53 -4.17 -8.30 12.74
CA ARG A 53 -3.07 -9.23 13.04
C ARG A 53 -2.65 -10.01 11.80
N LYS A 54 -3.63 -10.52 11.05
CA LYS A 54 -3.38 -11.28 9.83
C LYS A 54 -2.59 -10.47 8.80
N ILE A 55 -2.99 -9.22 8.56
CA ILE A 55 -2.28 -8.36 7.60
C ILE A 55 -0.86 -8.03 8.08
N CYS A 56 -0.66 -7.84 9.38
CA CYS A 56 0.68 -7.65 9.94
C CYS A 56 1.56 -8.90 9.75
N ASP A 57 1.02 -10.09 9.98
CA ASP A 57 1.75 -11.34 9.79
C ASP A 57 2.12 -11.56 8.31
N GLU A 58 1.20 -11.28 7.40
CA GLU A 58 1.46 -11.32 5.96
C GLU A 58 2.57 -10.33 5.54
N ALA A 59 2.50 -9.10 6.04
CA ALA A 59 3.49 -8.06 5.74
C ALA A 59 4.89 -8.44 6.23
N LYS A 60 4.99 -9.01 7.43
CA LYS A 60 6.27 -9.52 7.97
C LYS A 60 6.81 -10.68 7.13
N LYS A 61 5.93 -11.58 6.71
CA LYS A 61 6.32 -12.74 5.88
C LYS A 61 6.85 -12.33 4.53
N PHE A 62 6.21 -11.38 3.86
CA PHE A 62 6.55 -10.95 2.51
C PHE A 62 7.46 -9.72 2.46
N HIS A 63 7.76 -9.11 3.59
CA HIS A 63 8.59 -7.90 3.70
C HIS A 63 8.05 -6.74 2.86
N THR A 64 6.76 -6.41 3.05
CA THR A 64 6.16 -5.24 2.41
C THR A 64 6.76 -3.95 2.96
N ALA A 65 6.60 -2.84 2.24
CA ALA A 65 7.10 -1.54 2.68
C ALA A 65 6.42 -1.07 3.97
N SER A 66 5.11 -1.25 4.04
CA SER A 66 4.30 -0.83 5.19
C SER A 66 3.08 -1.72 5.39
N VAL A 67 2.43 -1.52 6.53
CA VAL A 67 1.04 -1.90 6.77
C VAL A 67 0.24 -0.63 6.99
N CYS A 68 -0.79 -0.41 6.17
CA CYS A 68 -1.63 0.78 6.21
C CYS A 68 -3.02 0.44 6.75
N VAL A 69 -3.44 1.13 7.79
CA VAL A 69 -4.69 0.89 8.52
C VAL A 69 -5.41 2.19 8.88
N ASN A 70 -6.62 2.08 9.40
CA ASN A 70 -7.29 3.20 10.03
C ASN A 70 -6.58 3.59 11.34
N PRO A 71 -6.62 4.87 11.74
CA PRO A 71 -5.87 5.39 12.89
C PRO A 71 -6.10 4.65 14.20
N SER A 72 -7.31 4.14 14.44
CA SER A 72 -7.63 3.40 15.66
C SER A 72 -6.75 2.15 15.90
N TYR A 73 -6.12 1.63 14.86
CA TYR A 73 -5.25 0.46 14.93
C TYR A 73 -3.76 0.77 14.84
N ILE A 74 -3.36 2.03 14.67
CA ILE A 74 -1.95 2.35 14.39
C ILE A 74 -1.02 1.92 15.52
N GLN A 75 -1.41 2.11 16.77
CA GLN A 75 -0.59 1.69 17.91
C GLN A 75 -0.42 0.18 17.95
N TYR A 76 -1.49 -0.56 17.73
CA TYR A 76 -1.45 -2.02 17.66
C TYR A 76 -0.53 -2.50 16.53
N VAL A 77 -0.66 -1.90 15.36
CA VAL A 77 0.19 -2.23 14.20
C VAL A 77 1.66 -1.92 14.50
N ALA A 78 1.95 -0.77 15.11
CA ALA A 78 3.32 -0.42 15.49
C ALA A 78 3.93 -1.46 16.43
N GLN A 79 3.18 -1.94 17.41
CA GLN A 79 3.62 -3.01 18.32
C GLN A 79 3.86 -4.34 17.57
N GLN A 80 2.95 -4.72 16.67
CA GLN A 80 3.07 -5.96 15.90
C GLN A 80 4.26 -5.95 14.93
N LEU A 81 4.61 -4.79 14.41
CA LEU A 81 5.67 -4.63 13.41
C LEU A 81 7.04 -4.29 14.01
N GLU A 82 7.14 -4.14 15.32
CA GLU A 82 8.39 -3.79 15.99
C GLU A 82 9.51 -4.76 15.63
N GLY A 83 10.64 -4.22 15.18
CA GLY A 83 11.81 -5.03 14.78
C GLY A 83 11.69 -5.74 13.44
N SER A 84 10.57 -5.63 12.73
CA SER A 84 10.34 -6.33 11.45
C SER A 84 10.92 -5.64 10.23
N GLY A 85 11.21 -4.35 10.31
CA GLY A 85 11.57 -3.52 9.15
C GLY A 85 10.38 -3.06 8.31
N VAL A 86 9.16 -3.50 8.62
CA VAL A 86 7.92 -3.03 7.99
C VAL A 86 7.42 -1.80 8.73
N THR A 87 7.09 -0.74 8.01
CA THR A 87 6.68 0.54 8.59
C THR A 87 5.18 0.54 8.92
N PRO A 88 4.76 0.90 10.15
CA PRO A 88 3.37 1.19 10.42
C PRO A 88 2.93 2.47 9.71
N CYS A 89 1.75 2.45 9.12
CA CYS A 89 1.18 3.55 8.36
C CYS A 89 -0.31 3.68 8.67
N CYS A 90 -0.84 4.88 8.73
CA CYS A 90 -2.29 5.08 8.81
C CYS A 90 -2.75 6.19 7.89
N VAL A 91 -4.04 6.14 7.56
CA VAL A 91 -4.68 7.18 6.75
C VAL A 91 -5.10 8.37 7.62
N ILE A 92 -5.13 9.55 7.03
CA ILE A 92 -5.59 10.80 7.65
C ILE A 92 -6.72 11.36 6.80
N ALA A 93 -7.82 11.76 7.43
CA ALA A 93 -9.00 12.30 6.74
C ALA A 93 -9.54 11.39 5.62
N PHE A 94 -9.38 10.12 5.79
CA PHE A 94 -9.77 9.11 4.78
C PHE A 94 -11.27 8.75 4.92
N PRO A 95 -11.98 8.53 3.80
CA PRO A 95 -11.49 8.53 2.43
C PRO A 95 -11.60 9.88 1.71
N PHE A 96 -12.34 10.83 2.25
CA PHE A 96 -12.73 12.03 1.49
C PHE A 96 -11.66 13.12 1.47
N GLY A 97 -10.89 13.27 2.54
CA GLY A 97 -9.88 14.32 2.66
C GLY A 97 -10.47 15.73 2.68
N THR A 98 -11.77 15.88 2.94
CA THR A 98 -12.53 17.14 2.81
C THR A 98 -12.65 17.95 4.10
N CYS A 99 -12.13 17.43 5.21
CA CYS A 99 -12.11 18.17 6.47
C CYS A 99 -11.09 19.33 6.42
N THR A 100 -11.18 20.23 7.39
CA THR A 100 -10.29 21.39 7.46
C THR A 100 -8.83 20.97 7.68
N PRO A 101 -7.85 21.82 7.24
CA PRO A 101 -6.43 21.55 7.51
C PRO A 101 -6.11 21.36 8.98
N GLU A 102 -6.78 22.10 9.87
CA GLU A 102 -6.61 22.01 11.31
C GLU A 102 -7.02 20.63 11.84
N THR A 103 -8.14 20.10 11.36
CA THR A 103 -8.61 18.77 11.73
C THR A 103 -7.64 17.69 11.27
N LYS A 104 -7.13 17.80 10.05
CA LYS A 104 -6.11 16.88 9.51
C LYS A 104 -4.83 16.91 10.34
N ALA A 105 -4.38 18.11 10.71
CA ALA A 105 -3.17 18.26 11.52
C ALA A 105 -3.36 17.66 12.91
N PHE A 106 -4.51 17.82 13.51
CA PHE A 106 -4.83 17.22 14.81
C PHE A 106 -4.79 15.69 14.73
N GLU A 107 -5.46 15.11 13.73
CA GLU A 107 -5.48 13.66 13.54
C GLU A 107 -4.06 13.11 13.32
N ALA A 108 -3.27 13.75 12.48
CA ALA A 108 -1.88 13.35 12.24
C ALA A 108 -1.02 13.41 13.50
N ALA A 109 -1.20 14.42 14.34
CA ALA A 109 -0.49 14.55 15.60
C ALA A 109 -0.91 13.50 16.64
N ASP A 110 -2.19 13.14 16.67
CA ASP A 110 -2.73 12.11 17.56
C ASP A 110 -2.20 10.72 17.22
N ASP A 111 -1.95 10.46 15.94
CA ASP A 111 -1.47 9.18 15.45
C ASP A 111 0.07 9.03 15.48
N ALA A 112 0.75 10.08 15.76
CA ALA A 112 2.20 10.09 15.77
C ALA A 112 2.83 9.34 16.96
#